data_3dae03bf7b267f9561c0ad086d27d561
#
_entry.id   3dae03bf7b267f9561c0ad086d27d561
#
_cell.length_a   1.000
_cell.length_b   1.000
_cell.length_c   1.000
_cell.angle_alpha   90.00
_cell.angle_beta   90.00
_cell.angle_gamma   90.00
#
_symmetry.space_group_name_H-M   'P 1'
#
loop_
_entity.id
_entity.type
_entity.pdbx_description
1 polymer ?
#
loop_
_entity_poly.entity_id
_entity_poly.type
_entity_poly.pdbx_seq_one_letter_code
_entity_poly.pdbx_strand_id
1 'polypeptide(L)'
;MADFKFGRLTFQALDKEFLPRYVEWMRDPEVTHNLGVPMVPYALTDEESWLENEFKRPIDERTMSIYIQDGETSNLKLIGNGGFHAIDHKEQSAEIGLFIAEKSEWNKGYGTEAVQALIWHGFYHLNLHRIWLRVHAPNKGGIRAYEKAGMRHEGTLREAHYQEGKFVDVHIMSILRPEWDLTQKKEG
;
A
#
# COMPACT_ATOMS: atom_id res chain seq x y z
N MET A 1 17.36 -5.08 2.84
CA MET A 1 17.18 -3.92 1.93
C MET A 1 17.54 -2.71 2.74
N ALA A 2 18.22 -1.73 2.17
CA ALA A 2 18.43 -0.48 2.89
C ALA A 2 17.10 0.28 2.97
N ASP A 3 16.88 0.99 4.08
CA ASP A 3 15.75 1.90 4.20
C ASP A 3 15.77 2.91 3.05
N PHE A 4 14.60 3.26 2.52
CA PHE A 4 14.54 4.34 1.55
C PHE A 4 13.57 5.43 2.00
N LYS A 5 13.89 6.66 1.59
CA LYS A 5 13.07 7.83 1.89
C LYS A 5 12.44 8.38 0.62
N PHE A 6 11.20 8.81 0.73
CA PHE A 6 10.49 9.51 -0.34
C PHE A 6 9.62 10.60 0.29
N GLY A 7 9.92 11.85 -0.01
CA GLY A 7 9.24 12.98 0.62
C GLY A 7 9.30 12.92 2.15
N ARG A 8 8.13 12.84 2.79
CA ARG A 8 7.99 12.74 4.26
C ARG A 8 8.04 11.31 4.80
N LEU A 9 8.11 10.31 3.92
CA LEU A 9 7.99 8.90 4.28
C LEU A 9 9.35 8.22 4.34
N THR A 10 9.47 7.27 5.27
CA THR A 10 10.57 6.32 5.35
C THR A 10 10.00 4.91 5.26
N PHE A 11 10.54 4.09 4.37
CA PHE A 11 10.16 2.70 4.19
C PHE A 11 11.24 1.80 4.78
N GLN A 12 10.84 0.88 5.65
CA GLN A 12 11.73 -0.07 6.31
C GLN A 12 11.20 -1.49 6.19
N ALA A 13 12.05 -2.49 6.42
CA ALA A 13 11.60 -3.87 6.57
C ALA A 13 10.62 -3.99 7.74
N LEU A 14 9.71 -4.98 7.63
CA LEU A 14 8.83 -5.34 8.75
C LEU A 14 9.66 -5.78 9.96
N ASP A 15 9.25 -5.38 11.16
CA ASP A 15 9.88 -5.77 12.41
C ASP A 15 8.85 -6.40 13.36
N LYS A 16 9.27 -7.48 14.04
CA LYS A 16 8.47 -8.19 15.05
C LYS A 16 8.05 -7.29 16.21
N GLU A 17 8.84 -6.27 16.53
CA GLU A 17 8.52 -5.30 17.58
C GLU A 17 7.15 -4.65 17.38
N PHE A 18 6.73 -4.45 16.13
CA PHE A 18 5.47 -3.78 15.78
C PHE A 18 4.26 -4.71 15.63
N LEU A 19 4.41 -6.04 15.80
CA LEU A 19 3.29 -6.97 15.71
C LEU A 19 2.11 -6.60 16.61
N PRO A 20 2.29 -6.18 17.88
CA PRO A 20 1.16 -5.73 18.69
C PRO A 20 0.39 -4.57 18.05
N ARG A 21 1.10 -3.64 17.39
CA ARG A 21 0.47 -2.50 16.69
C ARG A 21 -0.32 -2.94 15.46
N TYR A 22 0.21 -3.87 14.69
CA TYR A 22 -0.51 -4.46 13.56
C TYR A 22 -1.79 -5.17 14.02
N VAL A 23 -1.75 -5.92 15.11
CA VAL A 23 -2.94 -6.55 15.70
C VAL A 23 -3.98 -5.52 16.11
N GLU A 24 -3.59 -4.40 16.73
CA GLU A 24 -4.51 -3.31 17.05
C GLU A 24 -5.21 -2.78 15.80
N TRP A 25 -4.46 -2.53 14.73
CA TRP A 25 -5.01 -2.08 13.45
C TRP A 25 -5.96 -3.09 12.81
N MET A 26 -5.59 -4.37 12.82
CA MET A 26 -6.43 -5.44 12.26
C MET A 26 -7.71 -5.68 13.06
N ARG A 27 -7.77 -5.28 14.32
CA ARG A 27 -8.97 -5.31 15.16
C ARG A 27 -9.84 -4.06 15.04
N ASP A 28 -9.36 -3.00 14.41
CA ASP A 28 -10.12 -1.77 14.23
C ASP A 28 -10.96 -1.86 12.93
N PRO A 29 -12.31 -1.92 13.05
CA PRO A 29 -13.18 -2.04 11.88
C PRO A 29 -13.04 -0.88 10.90
N GLU A 30 -12.71 0.32 11.39
CA GLU A 30 -12.55 1.51 10.56
C GLU A 30 -11.29 1.42 9.69
N VAL A 31 -10.22 0.82 10.24
CA VAL A 31 -8.98 0.55 9.50
C VAL A 31 -9.19 -0.57 8.48
N THR A 32 -9.83 -1.66 8.88
CA THR A 32 -9.98 -2.86 8.05
C THR A 32 -11.08 -2.76 7.01
N HIS A 33 -12.03 -1.81 7.15
CA HIS A 33 -13.16 -1.61 6.24
C HIS A 33 -12.74 -1.57 4.76
N ASN A 34 -11.64 -0.90 4.45
CA ASN A 34 -11.17 -0.75 3.06
C ASN A 34 -10.14 -1.82 2.63
N LEU A 35 -9.73 -2.71 3.53
CA LEU A 35 -8.76 -3.77 3.21
C LEU A 35 -9.41 -5.03 2.63
N GLY A 36 -10.73 -5.17 2.77
CA GLY A 36 -11.45 -6.35 2.29
C GLY A 36 -11.16 -7.62 3.11
N VAL A 37 -10.61 -7.46 4.30
CA VAL A 37 -10.41 -8.59 5.23
C VAL A 37 -11.70 -8.92 5.95
N PRO A 38 -12.00 -10.21 6.21
CA PRO A 38 -13.19 -10.59 6.93
C PRO A 38 -13.14 -10.09 8.38
N MET A 39 -14.28 -9.67 8.92
CA MET A 39 -14.41 -9.31 10.32
C MET A 39 -14.44 -10.60 11.18
N VAL A 40 -13.27 -11.02 11.62
CA VAL A 40 -13.07 -12.21 12.47
C VAL A 40 -12.23 -11.83 13.68
N PRO A 41 -12.35 -12.55 14.81
CA PRO A 41 -11.40 -12.39 15.91
C PRO A 41 -9.97 -12.57 15.42
N TYR A 42 -9.12 -11.59 15.65
CA TYR A 42 -7.74 -11.55 15.18
C TYR A 42 -6.78 -11.59 16.37
N ALA A 43 -5.81 -12.49 16.36
CA ALA A 43 -4.87 -12.73 17.45
C ALA A 43 -3.43 -12.35 17.05
N LEU A 44 -2.55 -12.23 18.03
CA LEU A 44 -1.12 -11.99 17.78
C LEU A 44 -0.49 -13.13 16.95
N THR A 45 -0.93 -14.37 17.17
CA THR A 45 -0.47 -15.55 16.43
C THR A 45 -0.83 -15.50 14.94
N ASP A 46 -1.92 -14.83 14.57
CA ASP A 46 -2.29 -14.64 13.16
C ASP A 46 -1.29 -13.69 12.49
N GLU A 47 -0.91 -12.62 13.18
CA GLU A 47 0.05 -11.65 12.71
C GLU A 47 1.48 -12.21 12.68
N GLU A 48 1.86 -13.04 13.66
CA GLU A 48 3.13 -13.77 13.65
C GLU A 48 3.21 -14.70 12.42
N SER A 49 2.14 -15.44 12.14
CA SER A 49 2.05 -16.33 10.98
C SER A 49 2.11 -15.56 9.66
N TRP A 50 1.44 -14.40 9.58
CA TRP A 50 1.54 -13.52 8.43
C TRP A 50 2.98 -13.03 8.21
N LEU A 51 3.65 -12.54 9.25
CA LEU A 51 5.03 -12.05 9.17
C LEU A 51 6.01 -13.16 8.73
N GLU A 52 5.85 -14.38 9.27
CA GLU A 52 6.66 -15.53 8.84
C GLU A 52 6.48 -15.85 7.36
N ASN A 53 5.26 -15.73 6.83
CA ASN A 53 4.98 -15.93 5.42
C ASN A 53 5.54 -14.78 4.56
N GLU A 54 5.50 -13.54 5.03
CA GLU A 54 6.15 -12.41 4.34
C GLU A 54 7.66 -12.63 4.18
N PHE A 55 8.34 -13.16 5.20
CA PHE A 55 9.79 -13.45 5.09
C PHE A 55 10.15 -14.60 4.16
N LYS A 56 9.19 -15.46 3.79
CA LYS A 56 9.39 -16.52 2.78
C LYS A 56 9.23 -16.01 1.35
N ARG A 57 8.64 -14.83 1.15
CA ARG A 57 8.46 -14.22 -0.18
C ARG A 57 9.80 -13.71 -0.74
N PRO A 58 9.91 -13.58 -2.07
CA PRO A 58 11.02 -12.86 -2.69
C PRO A 58 11.21 -11.49 -2.03
N ILE A 59 12.46 -11.05 -1.90
CA ILE A 59 12.78 -9.84 -1.12
C ILE A 59 12.17 -8.57 -1.70
N ASP A 60 11.99 -8.51 -3.00
CA ASP A 60 11.39 -7.41 -3.75
C ASP A 60 9.85 -7.40 -3.70
N GLU A 61 9.25 -8.51 -3.25
CA GLU A 61 7.82 -8.64 -3.01
C GLU A 61 7.41 -8.50 -1.54
N ARG A 62 8.36 -8.33 -0.63
CA ARG A 62 8.03 -8.21 0.79
C ARG A 62 7.35 -6.90 1.09
N THR A 63 6.35 -6.95 1.94
CA THR A 63 5.72 -5.76 2.51
C THR A 63 6.74 -4.96 3.31
N MET A 64 6.65 -3.64 3.23
CA MET A 64 7.49 -2.69 3.97
C MET A 64 6.63 -1.90 4.95
N SER A 65 7.19 -1.61 6.11
CA SER A 65 6.61 -0.66 7.07
C SER A 65 6.78 0.78 6.58
N ILE A 66 5.75 1.61 6.76
CA ILE A 66 5.76 3.03 6.38
C ILE A 66 5.81 3.88 7.63
N TYR A 67 6.81 4.74 7.70
CA TYR A 67 7.04 5.65 8.82
C TYR A 67 7.01 7.10 8.37
N ILE A 68 6.67 7.97 9.32
CA ILE A 68 6.87 9.42 9.24
C ILE A 68 7.79 9.88 10.36
N GLN A 69 8.37 11.06 10.21
CA GLN A 69 9.02 11.73 11.34
C GLN A 69 7.93 12.13 12.35
N ASP A 70 8.09 11.68 13.60
CA ASP A 70 7.24 12.14 14.68
C ASP A 70 7.51 13.63 14.94
N GLY A 71 6.47 14.45 14.89
CA GLY A 71 6.61 15.91 15.09
C GLY A 71 6.97 16.32 16.51
N GLU A 72 6.80 15.43 17.50
CA GLU A 72 7.05 15.68 18.92
C GLU A 72 8.39 15.10 19.38
N THR A 73 8.87 14.08 18.69
CA THR A 73 10.12 13.40 19.00
C THR A 73 10.99 13.29 17.75
N SER A 74 12.28 13.01 17.91
CA SER A 74 13.16 12.72 16.75
C SER A 74 13.02 11.29 16.23
N ASN A 75 12.03 10.55 16.73
CA ASN A 75 11.80 9.15 16.36
C ASN A 75 10.93 9.01 15.11
N LEU A 76 10.98 7.83 14.49
CA LEU A 76 10.06 7.47 13.44
C LEU A 76 8.76 6.90 14.05
N LYS A 77 7.62 7.36 13.56
CA LYS A 77 6.29 6.87 13.91
C LYS A 77 5.80 5.95 12.80
N LEU A 78 5.51 4.70 13.12
CA LEU A 78 4.89 3.75 12.20
C LEU A 78 3.44 4.18 11.91
N ILE A 79 3.07 4.28 10.62
CA ILE A 79 1.73 4.73 10.20
C ILE A 79 0.98 3.74 9.31
N GLY A 80 1.65 2.71 8.79
CA GLY A 80 1.04 1.74 7.90
C GLY A 80 2.06 0.83 7.25
N ASN A 81 1.64 0.12 6.24
CA ASN A 81 2.53 -0.68 5.42
C ASN A 81 2.11 -0.69 3.94
N GLY A 82 2.99 -1.19 3.08
CA GLY A 82 2.73 -1.34 1.66
C GLY A 82 3.88 -2.04 0.95
N GLY A 83 3.61 -2.53 -0.24
CA GLY A 83 4.62 -3.27 -1.01
C GLY A 83 4.09 -3.73 -2.35
N PHE A 84 4.87 -4.60 -2.98
CA PHE A 84 4.57 -5.20 -4.26
C PHE A 84 4.06 -6.63 -4.09
N HIS A 85 3.14 -7.01 -4.95
CA HIS A 85 2.58 -8.35 -5.04
C HIS A 85 2.66 -8.84 -6.47
N ALA A 86 2.85 -10.17 -6.64
CA ALA A 86 2.81 -10.82 -7.94
C ALA A 86 3.67 -10.10 -9.00
N ILE A 87 4.94 -9.87 -8.70
CA ILE A 87 5.88 -9.29 -9.67
C ILE A 87 6.06 -10.28 -10.82
N ASP A 88 5.67 -9.86 -12.02
CA ASP A 88 5.98 -10.57 -13.26
C ASP A 88 7.20 -9.91 -13.93
N HIS A 89 8.35 -10.53 -13.77
CA HIS A 89 9.62 -10.02 -14.33
C HIS A 89 9.65 -10.04 -15.86
N LYS A 90 8.91 -10.94 -16.51
CA LYS A 90 8.83 -11.03 -17.96
C LYS A 90 8.01 -9.89 -18.53
N GLU A 91 6.82 -9.68 -17.96
CA GLU A 91 5.91 -8.62 -18.38
C GLU A 91 6.26 -7.27 -17.71
N GLN A 92 7.25 -7.24 -16.81
CA GLN A 92 7.67 -6.07 -16.04
C GLN A 92 6.49 -5.39 -15.35
N SER A 93 5.62 -6.16 -14.73
CA SER A 93 4.37 -5.71 -14.12
C SER A 93 4.26 -6.17 -12.68
N ALA A 94 3.68 -5.35 -11.81
CA ALA A 94 3.37 -5.73 -10.44
C ALA A 94 2.08 -5.10 -9.94
N GLU A 95 1.38 -5.81 -9.05
CA GLU A 95 0.32 -5.24 -8.22
C GLU A 95 0.95 -4.57 -6.99
N ILE A 96 0.47 -3.40 -6.61
CA ILE A 96 0.80 -2.78 -5.32
C ILE A 96 -0.37 -2.83 -4.35
N GLY A 97 -0.06 -3.02 -3.08
CA GLY A 97 -1.01 -2.89 -1.98
C GLY A 97 -0.41 -2.03 -0.88
N LEU A 98 -1.25 -1.21 -0.27
CA LEU A 98 -0.84 -0.38 0.87
C LEU A 98 -2.05 0.02 1.71
N PHE A 99 -1.79 0.35 2.95
CA PHE A 99 -2.75 1.08 3.79
C PHE A 99 -2.04 1.97 4.81
N ILE A 100 -2.63 3.12 5.07
CA ILE A 100 -2.28 3.97 6.20
C ILE A 100 -3.23 3.59 7.33
N ALA A 101 -2.71 2.93 8.34
CA ALA A 101 -3.49 2.36 9.43
C ALA A 101 -3.64 3.33 10.62
N GLU A 102 -2.69 4.24 10.79
CA GLU A 102 -2.73 5.24 11.85
C GLU A 102 -3.78 6.32 11.52
N LYS A 103 -4.95 6.25 12.18
CA LYS A 103 -6.10 7.13 11.90
C LYS A 103 -5.80 8.61 12.11
N SER A 104 -4.94 8.92 13.09
CA SER A 104 -4.50 10.31 13.34
C SER A 104 -3.74 10.92 12.16
N GLU A 105 -3.27 10.09 11.22
CA GLU A 105 -2.52 10.50 10.03
C GLU A 105 -3.36 10.51 8.74
N TRP A 106 -4.64 10.16 8.82
CA TRP A 106 -5.53 10.21 7.67
C TRP A 106 -5.78 11.63 7.20
N ASN A 107 -6.09 11.77 5.91
CA ASN A 107 -6.37 13.05 5.23
C ASN A 107 -5.20 14.05 5.21
N LYS A 108 -3.98 13.62 5.58
CA LYS A 108 -2.75 14.45 5.53
C LYS A 108 -1.92 14.24 4.25
N GLY A 109 -2.43 13.44 3.32
CA GLY A 109 -1.79 13.16 2.03
C GLY A 109 -0.81 11.99 2.01
N TYR A 110 -0.53 11.34 3.15
CA TYR A 110 0.43 10.24 3.23
C TYR A 110 0.08 9.03 2.35
N GLY A 111 -1.21 8.73 2.16
CA GLY A 111 -1.62 7.67 1.24
C GLY A 111 -1.21 7.95 -0.20
N THR A 112 -1.40 9.18 -0.69
CA THR A 112 -0.95 9.59 -2.03
C THR A 112 0.55 9.51 -2.15
N GLU A 113 1.28 10.03 -1.17
CA GLU A 113 2.74 10.03 -1.13
C GLU A 113 3.31 8.61 -1.07
N ALA A 114 2.67 7.69 -0.33
CA ALA A 114 3.06 6.29 -0.29
C ALA A 114 2.88 5.58 -1.65
N VAL A 115 1.79 5.86 -2.36
CA VAL A 115 1.60 5.35 -3.73
C VAL A 115 2.67 5.89 -4.67
N GLN A 116 2.97 7.19 -4.62
CA GLN A 116 4.03 7.81 -5.42
C GLN A 116 5.41 7.21 -5.11
N ALA A 117 5.68 6.92 -3.84
CA ALA A 117 6.91 6.24 -3.42
C ALA A 117 7.04 4.83 -4.00
N LEU A 118 5.96 4.04 -3.97
CA LEU A 118 5.93 2.70 -4.55
C LEU A 118 6.06 2.76 -6.09
N ILE A 119 5.40 3.71 -6.75
CA ILE A 119 5.54 3.94 -8.20
C ILE A 119 6.99 4.26 -8.56
N TRP A 120 7.59 5.22 -7.84
CA TRP A 120 9.00 5.58 -8.03
C TRP A 120 9.92 4.38 -7.82
N HIS A 121 9.75 3.63 -6.72
CA HIS A 121 10.56 2.46 -6.40
C HIS A 121 10.42 1.37 -7.47
N GLY A 122 9.20 1.08 -7.91
CA GLY A 122 8.93 0.07 -8.92
C GLY A 122 9.54 0.41 -10.28
N PHE A 123 9.40 1.66 -10.73
CA PHE A 123 9.94 2.07 -12.03
C PHE A 123 11.46 2.26 -11.99
N TYR A 124 12.00 2.85 -10.93
CA TYR A 124 13.41 3.21 -10.87
C TYR A 124 14.29 2.03 -10.42
N HIS A 125 13.88 1.29 -9.40
CA HIS A 125 14.69 0.23 -8.80
C HIS A 125 14.35 -1.17 -9.29
N LEU A 126 13.06 -1.48 -9.50
CA LEU A 126 12.62 -2.82 -9.92
C LEU A 126 12.48 -2.93 -11.44
N ASN A 127 12.75 -1.85 -12.20
CA ASN A 127 12.64 -1.82 -13.66
C ASN A 127 11.27 -2.28 -14.18
N LEU A 128 10.19 -2.00 -13.47
CA LEU A 128 8.85 -2.31 -13.92
C LEU A 128 8.44 -1.39 -15.09
N HIS A 129 7.52 -1.86 -15.91
CA HIS A 129 6.87 -1.10 -16.98
C HIS A 129 5.46 -0.68 -16.59
N ARG A 130 4.79 -1.51 -15.78
CA ARG A 130 3.39 -1.33 -15.37
C ARG A 130 3.25 -1.58 -13.87
N ILE A 131 2.58 -0.65 -13.18
CA ILE A 131 2.18 -0.81 -11.78
C ILE A 131 0.67 -0.65 -11.70
N TRP A 132 0.01 -1.57 -11.03
CA TRP A 132 -1.44 -1.59 -10.95
C TRP A 132 -1.93 -1.97 -9.55
N LEU A 133 -3.20 -1.74 -9.28
CA LEU A 133 -3.85 -2.13 -8.03
C LEU A 133 -5.34 -2.40 -8.23
N ARG A 134 -5.91 -3.05 -7.22
CA ARG A 134 -7.36 -3.19 -7.06
C ARG A 134 -7.84 -2.29 -5.92
N VAL A 135 -8.99 -1.67 -6.11
CA VAL A 135 -9.62 -0.86 -5.07
C VAL A 135 -11.13 -1.08 -5.06
N HIS A 136 -11.71 -1.28 -3.89
CA HIS A 136 -13.16 -1.41 -3.74
C HIS A 136 -13.84 -0.08 -4.07
N ALA A 137 -14.91 -0.11 -4.86
CA ALA A 137 -15.59 1.09 -5.33
C ALA A 137 -16.10 2.03 -4.21
N PRO A 138 -16.46 1.54 -3.00
CA PRO A 138 -16.78 2.40 -1.86
C PRO A 138 -15.56 3.16 -1.28
N ASN A 139 -14.33 2.71 -1.49
CA ASN A 139 -13.12 3.37 -0.98
C ASN A 139 -12.77 4.65 -1.76
N LYS A 140 -13.60 5.67 -1.62
CA LYS A 140 -13.42 6.96 -2.32
C LYS A 140 -12.13 7.69 -1.92
N GLY A 141 -11.63 7.45 -0.70
CA GLY A 141 -10.37 8.01 -0.21
C GLY A 141 -9.18 7.44 -0.96
N GLY A 142 -9.11 6.11 -1.07
CA GLY A 142 -8.08 5.40 -1.83
C GLY A 142 -8.10 5.79 -3.31
N ILE A 143 -9.26 5.75 -3.96
CA ILE A 143 -9.41 6.12 -5.38
C ILE A 143 -8.82 7.51 -5.65
N ARG A 144 -9.20 8.53 -4.84
CA ARG A 144 -8.65 9.88 -4.98
C ARG A 144 -7.12 9.95 -4.74
N ALA A 145 -6.60 9.13 -3.83
CA ALA A 145 -5.16 9.08 -3.58
C ALA A 145 -4.41 8.51 -4.79
N TYR A 146 -4.95 7.47 -5.42
CA TYR A 146 -4.38 6.81 -6.60
C TYR A 146 -4.43 7.71 -7.83
N GLU A 147 -5.56 8.39 -8.07
CA GLU A 147 -5.69 9.40 -9.14
C GLU A 147 -4.67 10.54 -8.97
N LYS A 148 -4.52 11.07 -7.75
CA LYS A 148 -3.51 12.10 -7.44
C LYS A 148 -2.08 11.62 -7.62
N ALA A 149 -1.82 10.33 -7.43
CA ALA A 149 -0.53 9.72 -7.69
C ALA A 149 -0.26 9.45 -9.19
N GLY A 150 -1.24 9.75 -10.06
CA GLY A 150 -1.11 9.61 -11.52
C GLY A 150 -1.67 8.30 -12.07
N MET A 151 -2.26 7.45 -11.24
CA MET A 151 -2.89 6.21 -11.71
C MET A 151 -4.21 6.50 -12.42
N ARG A 152 -4.52 5.68 -13.42
CA ARG A 152 -5.75 5.78 -14.22
C ARG A 152 -6.65 4.56 -14.00
N HIS A 153 -7.95 4.79 -14.01
CA HIS A 153 -8.94 3.71 -14.02
C HIS A 153 -8.91 2.98 -15.37
N GLU A 154 -8.80 1.66 -15.34
CA GLU A 154 -8.77 0.81 -16.55
C GLU A 154 -10.05 0.01 -16.73
N GLY A 155 -10.71 -0.34 -15.64
CA GLY A 155 -11.90 -1.15 -15.70
C GLY A 155 -12.50 -1.44 -14.33
N THR A 156 -13.70 -2.04 -14.38
CA THR A 156 -14.45 -2.40 -13.17
C THR A 156 -14.86 -3.86 -13.25
N LEU A 157 -14.49 -4.61 -12.24
CA LEU A 157 -15.01 -5.94 -11.97
C LEU A 157 -16.31 -5.77 -11.19
N ARG A 158 -17.43 -6.06 -11.83
CA ARG A 158 -18.75 -5.87 -11.21
C ARG A 158 -18.98 -6.91 -10.13
N GLU A 159 -19.46 -6.46 -8.95
CA GLU A 159 -19.86 -7.30 -7.82
C GLU A 159 -18.79 -8.34 -7.42
N ALA A 160 -17.50 -7.96 -7.51
CA ALA A 160 -16.36 -8.86 -7.36
C ALA A 160 -15.88 -9.02 -5.91
N HIS A 161 -16.42 -8.24 -4.98
CA HIS A 161 -16.08 -8.32 -3.57
C HIS A 161 -17.33 -8.31 -2.70
N TYR A 162 -17.37 -9.21 -1.69
CA TYR A 162 -18.44 -9.24 -0.70
C TYR A 162 -18.02 -8.47 0.55
N GLN A 163 -18.78 -7.44 0.89
CA GLN A 163 -18.50 -6.57 2.03
C GLN A 163 -19.81 -6.21 2.75
N GLU A 164 -19.87 -6.46 4.04
CA GLU A 164 -20.99 -6.05 4.91
C GLU A 164 -22.37 -6.41 4.36
N GLY A 165 -22.54 -7.64 3.92
CA GLY A 165 -23.85 -8.16 3.48
C GLY A 165 -24.19 -7.88 2.02
N LYS A 166 -23.30 -7.25 1.24
CA LYS A 166 -23.55 -6.93 -0.18
C LYS A 166 -22.31 -7.16 -1.04
N PHE A 167 -22.53 -7.37 -2.32
CA PHE A 167 -21.45 -7.36 -3.30
C PHE A 167 -21.17 -5.93 -3.74
N VAL A 168 -19.88 -5.60 -3.87
CA VAL A 168 -19.43 -4.30 -4.36
C VAL A 168 -18.47 -4.48 -5.55
N ASP A 169 -18.42 -3.47 -6.38
CA ASP A 169 -17.51 -3.43 -7.52
C ASP A 169 -16.06 -3.24 -7.06
N VAL A 170 -15.12 -3.76 -7.86
CA VAL A 170 -13.69 -3.56 -7.70
C VAL A 170 -13.14 -2.86 -8.93
N HIS A 171 -12.51 -1.71 -8.75
CA HIS A 171 -11.84 -1.00 -9.81
C HIS A 171 -10.40 -1.47 -9.96
N ILE A 172 -9.95 -1.57 -11.21
CA ILE A 172 -8.55 -1.75 -11.57
C ILE A 172 -8.00 -0.37 -11.94
N MET A 173 -6.91 0.01 -11.30
CA MET A 173 -6.20 1.26 -11.61
C MET A 173 -4.74 0.96 -11.87
N SER A 174 -4.11 1.70 -12.77
CA SER A 174 -2.71 1.49 -13.14
C SER A 174 -2.01 2.77 -13.54
N ILE A 175 -0.69 2.68 -13.64
CA ILE A 175 0.19 3.66 -14.27
C ILE A 175 1.27 2.93 -15.07
N LEU A 176 1.60 3.46 -16.25
CA LEU A 176 2.67 2.97 -17.09
C LEU A 176 3.93 3.84 -16.95
N ARG A 177 5.11 3.23 -17.10
CA ARG A 177 6.39 3.96 -17.05
C ARG A 177 6.43 5.21 -17.94
N PRO A 178 5.99 5.20 -19.23
CA PRO A 178 6.00 6.39 -20.06
C PRO A 178 5.12 7.55 -19.52
N GLU A 179 4.02 7.22 -18.82
CA GLU A 179 3.14 8.20 -18.22
C GLU A 179 3.83 8.89 -17.03
N TRP A 180 4.51 8.10 -16.20
CA TRP A 180 5.30 8.58 -15.08
C TRP A 180 6.49 9.43 -15.53
N ASP A 181 7.25 9.01 -16.56
CA ASP A 181 8.38 9.75 -17.12
C ASP A 181 7.97 11.15 -17.61
N LEU A 182 6.74 11.27 -18.14
CA LEU A 182 6.19 12.57 -18.57
C LEU A 182 5.89 13.51 -17.40
N THR A 183 5.55 12.99 -16.22
CA THR A 183 5.34 13.82 -15.03
C THR A 183 6.66 14.37 -14.49
N GLN A 184 7.71 13.54 -14.46
CA GLN A 184 9.04 13.96 -13.98
C GLN A 184 9.66 15.08 -14.86
N LYS A 185 9.41 15.06 -16.17
CA LYS A 185 9.89 16.10 -17.11
C LYS A 185 9.18 17.46 -16.98
N LYS A 186 8.04 17.53 -16.31
CA LYS A 186 7.30 18.78 -16.10
C LYS A 186 7.72 19.50 -14.82
N GLU A 187 8.37 18.81 -13.90
CA GLU A 187 8.81 19.33 -12.61
C GLU A 187 10.29 19.75 -12.60
N GLY A 188 11.05 19.52 -13.67
CA GLY A 188 12.44 19.90 -13.90
C GLY A 188 12.55 20.99 -14.96
#